data_0cad4ffc576db109184ac4640aad7228
#
_entry.id   0cad4ffc576db109184ac4640aad7228
#
_cell.length_a   1.000
_cell.length_b   1.000
_cell.length_c   1.000
_cell.angle_alpha   90.00
_cell.angle_beta   90.00
_cell.angle_gamma   90.00
#
_symmetry.space_group_name_H-M   'P 1'
#
loop_
_entity.id
_entity.type
_entity.pdbx_description
1 polymer ?
#
loop_
_entity_poly.entity_id
_entity_poly.type
_entity_poly.pdbx_seq_one_letter_code
_entity_poly.pdbx_strand_id
1 'polypeptide(L)'
;MAKGLDVGTMNILSASQDGNETVFVQQRNSFVEIDYSDMAEQMLSRSDVLHIRKDDKVYVVGDDALNFANIFSKETRRPMQHGILSSEESSAIPMIKLIIEQVVGAPSRPNERLFYSSPADPIDSELSTLYHDKTLESMLGDMGYDPEPINEGMAVIYSELADNNFTGLGISFGAGMTNICLSYYAVPVMQFSIARGGDWIDNQTAQATGTAVDKVTSIKEDGFELDFRTDVGGVEGALSIYYENLLDYVIENIEREVDEEDIEEGLDVPVVVTGGTSSPEGFEQLFEHHLEDSTIPFSVNEVRSIERPLYSVARGSLVAARSEEESNGGSGSGSRKSSKSKSKSKANSKSKSKSKSKSKSKSKSKSKSKSKKEAEASSESN
;
A
#
# COMPACT_ATOMS: atom_id res chain seq x y z
N MET A 1 -8.46 -24.54 -1.43
CA MET A 1 -7.05 -24.11 -1.52
C MET A 1 -7.05 -22.64 -1.15
N ALA A 2 -5.99 -22.16 -0.50
CA ALA A 2 -5.87 -20.75 -0.14
C ALA A 2 -5.39 -19.92 -1.33
N LYS A 3 -5.62 -18.59 -1.31
CA LYS A 3 -5.10 -17.64 -2.28
C LYS A 3 -4.44 -16.45 -1.58
N GLY A 4 -3.46 -15.87 -2.25
CA GLY A 4 -2.87 -14.58 -1.89
C GLY A 4 -3.19 -13.54 -2.96
N LEU A 5 -3.47 -12.33 -2.54
CA LEU A 5 -3.79 -11.21 -3.43
C LEU A 5 -2.98 -9.98 -3.00
N ASP A 6 -2.25 -9.42 -3.94
CA ASP A 6 -1.61 -8.11 -3.79
C ASP A 6 -2.43 -7.07 -4.56
N VAL A 7 -2.93 -6.07 -3.85
CA VAL A 7 -3.75 -4.99 -4.41
C VAL A 7 -2.93 -3.71 -4.45
N GLY A 8 -1.98 -3.67 -5.38
CA GLY A 8 -1.06 -2.54 -5.49
C GLY A 8 -1.60 -1.38 -6.34
N THR A 9 -1.00 -0.20 -6.15
CA THR A 9 -1.37 1.01 -6.90
C THR A 9 -1.12 0.88 -8.41
N MET A 10 -0.05 0.20 -8.82
CA MET A 10 0.32 0.02 -10.23
C MET A 10 -0.13 -1.32 -10.79
N ASN A 11 -0.05 -2.38 -10.01
CA ASN A 11 -0.37 -3.74 -10.42
C ASN A 11 -1.23 -4.43 -9.38
N ILE A 12 -2.10 -5.35 -9.82
CA ILE A 12 -2.85 -6.28 -8.97
C ILE A 12 -2.39 -7.68 -9.35
N LEU A 13 -1.98 -8.47 -8.33
CA LEU A 13 -1.44 -9.81 -8.52
C LEU A 13 -2.13 -10.80 -7.61
N SER A 14 -2.42 -12.00 -8.12
CA SER A 14 -2.80 -13.12 -7.27
C SER A 14 -1.75 -14.22 -7.31
N ALA A 15 -1.63 -14.92 -6.20
CA ALA A 15 -0.85 -16.14 -6.06
C ALA A 15 -1.77 -17.29 -5.63
N SER A 16 -1.63 -18.43 -6.29
CA SER A 16 -2.34 -19.66 -5.95
C SER A 16 -1.43 -20.86 -6.12
N GLN A 17 -1.79 -21.99 -5.51
CA GLN A 17 -1.02 -23.23 -5.63
C GLN A 17 -1.62 -24.12 -6.70
N ASP A 18 -0.80 -24.59 -7.65
CA ASP A 18 -1.14 -25.66 -8.58
C ASP A 18 -0.11 -26.81 -8.43
N GLY A 19 -0.54 -27.90 -7.81
CA GLY A 19 0.39 -28.94 -7.40
C GLY A 19 1.46 -28.43 -6.43
N ASN A 20 2.73 -28.47 -6.87
CA ASN A 20 3.87 -27.96 -6.10
C ASN A 20 4.34 -26.57 -6.55
N GLU A 21 3.72 -26.00 -7.58
CA GLU A 21 4.12 -24.72 -8.14
C GLU A 21 3.20 -23.60 -7.69
N THR A 22 3.77 -22.42 -7.46
CA THR A 22 2.99 -21.20 -7.24
C THR A 22 2.73 -20.54 -8.58
N VAL A 23 1.44 -20.39 -8.90
CA VAL A 23 0.98 -19.72 -10.13
C VAL A 23 0.57 -18.29 -9.79
N PHE A 24 1.02 -17.36 -10.61
CA PHE A 24 0.70 -15.94 -10.48
C PHE A 24 -0.13 -15.47 -11.67
N VAL A 25 -1.12 -14.63 -11.39
CA VAL A 25 -1.88 -13.88 -12.39
C VAL A 25 -1.76 -12.41 -12.06
N GLN A 26 -1.45 -11.60 -13.06
CA GLN A 26 -1.19 -10.18 -12.90
C GLN A 26 -2.02 -9.37 -13.90
N GLN A 27 -2.42 -8.17 -13.50
CA GLN A 27 -2.99 -7.12 -14.35
C GLN A 27 -2.51 -5.75 -13.88
N ARG A 28 -2.36 -4.80 -14.78
CA ARG A 28 -2.16 -3.40 -14.40
C ARG A 28 -3.42 -2.84 -13.73
N ASN A 29 -3.24 -2.10 -12.65
CA ASN A 29 -4.33 -1.41 -11.95
C ASN A 29 -4.61 -0.07 -12.62
N SER A 30 -5.07 -0.12 -13.86
CA SER A 30 -5.32 1.05 -14.70
C SER A 30 -6.58 0.89 -15.52
N PHE A 31 -7.16 2.01 -15.95
CA PHE A 31 -8.27 2.05 -16.88
C PHE A 31 -8.20 3.29 -17.77
N VAL A 32 -8.86 3.21 -18.94
CA VAL A 32 -9.07 4.35 -19.81
C VAL A 32 -10.55 4.47 -20.15
N GLU A 33 -11.05 5.70 -20.15
CA GLU A 33 -12.40 6.05 -20.57
C GLU A 33 -12.38 6.51 -22.02
N ILE A 34 -13.10 5.81 -22.89
CA ILE A 34 -13.26 6.17 -24.30
C ILE A 34 -14.73 6.38 -24.64
N ASP A 35 -15.00 7.23 -25.64
CA ASP A 35 -16.35 7.40 -26.15
C ASP A 35 -16.75 6.15 -26.96
N TYR A 36 -17.98 5.66 -26.75
CA TYR A 36 -18.50 4.55 -27.53
C TYR A 36 -18.60 4.94 -28.99
N SER A 37 -18.05 4.13 -29.86
CA SER A 37 -18.06 4.32 -31.31
C SER A 37 -18.02 2.98 -32.03
N ASP A 38 -18.42 2.95 -33.33
CA ASP A 38 -18.32 1.75 -34.14
C ASP A 38 -16.89 1.20 -34.21
N MET A 39 -15.89 2.07 -34.16
CA MET A 39 -14.47 1.69 -34.10
C MET A 39 -14.15 0.99 -32.79
N ALA A 40 -14.55 1.59 -31.65
CA ALA A 40 -14.35 1.01 -30.34
C ALA A 40 -15.03 -0.36 -30.24
N GLU A 41 -16.29 -0.49 -30.69
CA GLU A 41 -17.03 -1.76 -30.68
C GLU A 41 -16.35 -2.84 -31.53
N GLN A 42 -15.87 -2.49 -32.72
CA GLN A 42 -15.14 -3.43 -33.58
C GLN A 42 -13.81 -3.89 -32.94
N MET A 43 -13.11 -3.02 -32.24
CA MET A 43 -11.86 -3.38 -31.53
C MET A 43 -12.17 -4.31 -30.36
N LEU A 44 -13.13 -3.96 -29.52
CA LEU A 44 -13.54 -4.77 -28.37
C LEU A 44 -14.06 -6.15 -28.77
N SER A 45 -14.80 -6.24 -29.88
CA SER A 45 -15.35 -7.53 -30.38
C SER A 45 -14.29 -8.47 -30.96
N ARG A 46 -13.12 -7.97 -31.33
CA ARG A 46 -12.02 -8.76 -31.92
C ARG A 46 -10.96 -9.22 -30.92
N SER A 47 -11.01 -8.69 -29.71
CA SER A 47 -10.02 -8.92 -28.66
C SER A 47 -10.75 -9.32 -27.38
N ASP A 48 -10.14 -10.18 -26.58
CA ASP A 48 -10.65 -10.55 -25.25
C ASP A 48 -10.25 -9.49 -24.22
N VAL A 49 -10.71 -8.26 -24.45
CA VAL A 49 -10.35 -7.07 -23.68
C VAL A 49 -11.30 -6.89 -22.51
N LEU A 50 -10.76 -6.74 -21.32
CA LEU A 50 -11.55 -6.43 -20.12
C LEU A 50 -12.12 -5.02 -20.21
N HIS A 51 -13.44 -4.91 -20.22
CA HIS A 51 -14.10 -3.61 -20.31
C HIS A 51 -15.47 -3.57 -19.65
N ILE A 52 -15.90 -2.38 -19.27
CA ILE A 52 -17.26 -2.07 -18.81
C ILE A 52 -17.84 -1.03 -19.74
N ARG A 53 -19.06 -1.27 -20.24
CA ARG A 53 -19.85 -0.24 -20.94
C ARG A 53 -20.84 0.39 -19.97
N LYS A 54 -20.82 1.71 -19.89
CA LYS A 54 -21.77 2.49 -19.11
C LYS A 54 -22.21 3.70 -19.93
N ASP A 55 -23.49 3.77 -20.25
CA ASP A 55 -24.07 4.81 -21.12
C ASP A 55 -23.33 4.87 -22.47
N ASP A 56 -22.88 6.05 -22.87
CA ASP A 56 -22.13 6.27 -24.11
C ASP A 56 -20.60 6.19 -23.92
N LYS A 57 -20.14 5.56 -22.82
CA LYS A 57 -18.74 5.38 -22.48
C LYS A 57 -18.36 3.91 -22.39
N VAL A 58 -17.12 3.63 -22.73
CA VAL A 58 -16.46 2.34 -22.51
C VAL A 58 -15.24 2.58 -21.63
N TYR A 59 -15.11 1.77 -20.61
CA TYR A 59 -13.98 1.74 -19.70
C TYR A 59 -13.19 0.47 -19.98
N VAL A 60 -12.03 0.60 -20.61
CA VAL A 60 -11.10 -0.52 -20.81
C VAL A 60 -10.17 -0.57 -19.61
N VAL A 61 -10.00 -1.76 -19.04
CA VAL A 61 -9.24 -1.94 -17.78
C VAL A 61 -8.08 -2.91 -17.94
N GLY A 62 -7.12 -2.84 -17.02
CA GLY A 62 -5.98 -3.74 -17.01
C GLY A 62 -4.89 -3.36 -18.01
N ASP A 63 -4.18 -4.39 -18.49
CA ASP A 63 -3.03 -4.22 -19.38
C ASP A 63 -3.39 -3.56 -20.70
N ASP A 64 -4.61 -3.79 -21.22
CA ASP A 64 -5.07 -3.21 -22.47
C ASP A 64 -5.40 -1.72 -22.38
N ALA A 65 -5.58 -1.17 -21.18
CA ALA A 65 -5.94 0.22 -20.99
C ALA A 65 -4.95 1.18 -21.66
N LEU A 66 -3.63 0.91 -21.54
CA LEU A 66 -2.59 1.73 -22.15
C LEU A 66 -2.64 1.71 -23.68
N ASN A 67 -2.87 0.54 -24.29
CA ASN A 67 -2.98 0.39 -25.73
C ASN A 67 -4.18 1.19 -26.27
N PHE A 68 -5.33 1.09 -25.61
CA PHE A 68 -6.52 1.84 -25.99
C PHE A 68 -6.35 3.35 -25.75
N ALA A 69 -5.69 3.74 -24.65
CA ALA A 69 -5.36 5.14 -24.38
C ALA A 69 -4.55 5.75 -25.53
N ASN A 70 -3.51 5.07 -25.98
CA ASN A 70 -2.68 5.51 -27.11
C ASN A 70 -3.47 5.61 -28.42
N ILE A 71 -4.32 4.62 -28.73
CA ILE A 71 -5.11 4.61 -29.98
C ILE A 71 -6.14 5.74 -30.00
N PHE A 72 -6.78 6.01 -28.87
CA PHE A 72 -7.84 7.03 -28.77
C PHE A 72 -7.32 8.38 -28.28
N SER A 73 -6.00 8.56 -28.10
CA SER A 73 -5.37 9.79 -27.59
C SER A 73 -6.01 10.26 -26.28
N LYS A 74 -6.17 9.34 -25.35
CA LYS A 74 -6.68 9.54 -23.99
C LYS A 74 -5.58 9.22 -22.98
N GLU A 75 -5.78 9.65 -21.74
CA GLU A 75 -4.90 9.34 -20.60
C GLU A 75 -5.48 8.16 -19.81
N THR A 76 -4.61 7.31 -19.30
CA THR A 76 -4.99 6.26 -18.35
C THR A 76 -5.16 6.86 -16.95
N ARG A 77 -6.08 6.28 -16.18
CA ARG A 77 -6.29 6.60 -14.76
C ARG A 77 -6.15 5.35 -13.92
N ARG A 78 -5.88 5.52 -12.64
CA ARG A 78 -5.76 4.43 -11.68
C ARG A 78 -6.84 4.54 -10.61
N PRO A 79 -7.50 3.42 -10.22
CA PRO A 79 -8.46 3.37 -9.11
C PRO A 79 -7.84 3.67 -7.75
N MET A 80 -6.52 3.52 -7.64
CA MET A 80 -5.76 3.72 -6.42
C MET A 80 -4.73 4.83 -6.56
N GLN A 81 -4.53 5.58 -5.49
CA GLN A 81 -3.50 6.59 -5.34
C GLN A 81 -2.89 6.45 -3.95
N HIS A 82 -1.60 6.73 -3.81
CA HIS A 82 -0.91 6.61 -2.52
C HIS A 82 -1.20 5.28 -1.80
N GLY A 83 -1.15 4.17 -2.51
CA GLY A 83 -1.32 2.82 -1.92
C GLY A 83 -2.74 2.42 -1.54
N ILE A 84 -3.74 3.31 -1.63
CA ILE A 84 -5.12 3.04 -1.23
C ILE A 84 -6.14 3.42 -2.31
N LEU A 85 -7.37 2.93 -2.17
CA LEU A 85 -8.49 3.31 -3.03
C LEU A 85 -8.74 4.83 -2.92
N SER A 86 -8.74 5.49 -4.07
CA SER A 86 -8.98 6.93 -4.12
C SER A 86 -10.45 7.25 -3.87
N SER A 87 -10.71 8.11 -2.88
CA SER A 87 -12.07 8.62 -2.63
C SER A 87 -12.54 9.56 -3.75
N GLU A 88 -11.62 10.18 -4.49
CA GLU A 88 -11.91 11.04 -5.63
C GLU A 88 -12.35 10.25 -6.86
N GLU A 89 -11.89 8.99 -6.97
CA GLU A 89 -12.21 8.06 -8.06
C GLU A 89 -13.28 7.03 -7.67
N SER A 90 -14.31 7.43 -6.94
CA SER A 90 -15.39 6.53 -6.52
C SER A 90 -16.08 5.80 -7.69
N SER A 91 -16.02 6.37 -8.91
CA SER A 91 -16.49 5.72 -10.13
C SER A 91 -15.59 4.57 -10.60
N ALA A 92 -14.37 4.46 -10.09
CA ALA A 92 -13.41 3.43 -10.46
C ALA A 92 -13.57 2.11 -9.68
N ILE A 93 -14.43 2.07 -8.65
CA ILE A 93 -14.70 0.83 -7.90
C ILE A 93 -15.13 -0.34 -8.81
N PRO A 94 -16.02 -0.17 -9.81
CA PRO A 94 -16.34 -1.26 -10.72
C PRO A 94 -15.14 -1.72 -11.58
N MET A 95 -14.21 -0.82 -11.90
CA MET A 95 -13.01 -1.11 -12.68
C MET A 95 -12.04 -1.99 -11.88
N ILE A 96 -11.71 -1.59 -10.66
CA ILE A 96 -10.84 -2.40 -9.80
C ILE A 96 -11.47 -3.75 -9.46
N LYS A 97 -12.79 -3.80 -9.26
CA LYS A 97 -13.52 -5.04 -9.05
C LYS A 97 -13.33 -6.01 -10.23
N LEU A 98 -13.50 -5.53 -11.45
CA LEU A 98 -13.31 -6.34 -12.65
C LEU A 98 -11.87 -6.85 -12.79
N ILE A 99 -10.87 -6.03 -12.45
CA ILE A 99 -9.47 -6.44 -12.46
C ILE A 99 -9.24 -7.54 -11.41
N ILE A 100 -9.74 -7.35 -10.18
CA ILE A 100 -9.63 -8.33 -9.10
C ILE A 100 -10.32 -9.65 -9.49
N GLU A 101 -11.55 -9.60 -10.04
CA GLU A 101 -12.27 -10.79 -10.51
C GLU A 101 -11.47 -11.56 -11.56
N GLN A 102 -10.82 -10.88 -12.48
CA GLN A 102 -9.97 -11.50 -13.50
C GLN A 102 -8.71 -12.13 -12.92
N VAL A 103 -8.07 -11.45 -11.96
CA VAL A 103 -6.79 -11.87 -11.38
C VAL A 103 -6.99 -13.03 -10.39
N VAL A 104 -8.02 -12.96 -9.56
CA VAL A 104 -8.28 -13.97 -8.51
C VAL A 104 -9.15 -15.12 -9.03
N GLY A 105 -10.08 -14.85 -9.97
CA GLY A 105 -11.06 -15.80 -10.44
C GLY A 105 -12.17 -16.10 -9.42
N ALA A 106 -12.90 -17.18 -9.63
CA ALA A 106 -13.90 -17.66 -8.67
C ALA A 106 -13.26 -18.54 -7.60
N PRO A 107 -13.80 -18.55 -6.37
CA PRO A 107 -13.32 -19.47 -5.34
C PRO A 107 -13.60 -20.92 -5.71
N SER A 108 -12.66 -21.82 -5.42
CA SER A 108 -12.79 -23.25 -5.69
C SER A 108 -13.79 -23.95 -4.78
N ARG A 109 -14.11 -23.33 -3.64
CA ARG A 109 -15.10 -23.76 -2.64
C ARG A 109 -15.68 -22.52 -1.95
N PRO A 110 -16.90 -22.60 -1.40
CA PRO A 110 -17.46 -21.50 -0.61
C PRO A 110 -16.54 -21.15 0.57
N ASN A 111 -16.34 -19.86 0.81
CA ASN A 111 -15.45 -19.33 1.85
C ASN A 111 -14.01 -19.85 1.72
N GLU A 112 -13.48 -19.89 0.51
CA GLU A 112 -12.07 -20.15 0.28
C GLU A 112 -11.26 -19.05 0.94
N ARG A 113 -10.25 -19.42 1.75
CA ARG A 113 -9.41 -18.46 2.46
C ARG A 113 -8.58 -17.65 1.48
N LEU A 114 -8.62 -16.34 1.63
CA LEU A 114 -7.85 -15.41 0.81
C LEU A 114 -7.27 -14.33 1.71
N PHE A 115 -5.93 -14.17 1.66
CA PHE A 115 -5.28 -13.02 2.26
C PHE A 115 -5.01 -11.98 1.19
N TYR A 116 -5.35 -10.72 1.47
CA TYR A 116 -5.08 -9.60 0.58
C TYR A 116 -4.15 -8.59 1.24
N SER A 117 -3.25 -7.98 0.44
CA SER A 117 -2.34 -6.97 0.94
C SER A 117 -3.09 -5.71 1.35
N SER A 118 -2.69 -5.14 2.47
CA SER A 118 -3.14 -3.84 2.96
C SER A 118 -1.95 -3.08 3.54
N PRO A 119 -1.78 -1.79 3.21
CA PRO A 119 -0.77 -0.97 3.87
C PRO A 119 -1.16 -0.70 5.33
N ALA A 120 -0.20 -0.35 6.17
CA ALA A 120 -0.48 0.33 7.43
C ALA A 120 -0.93 1.78 7.16
N ASP A 121 -1.56 2.43 8.15
CA ASP A 121 -1.78 3.87 8.05
C ASP A 121 -0.42 4.59 7.91
N PRO A 122 -0.25 5.50 6.93
CA PRO A 122 1.04 6.14 6.71
C PRO A 122 1.34 7.16 7.80
N ILE A 123 2.59 7.16 8.27
CA ILE A 123 3.04 8.03 9.37
C ILE A 123 3.30 9.49 8.94
N ASP A 124 3.41 9.72 7.64
CA ASP A 124 3.75 11.01 7.04
C ASP A 124 2.56 11.67 6.31
N SER A 125 1.35 11.15 6.50
CA SER A 125 0.13 11.71 5.90
C SER A 125 -1.11 11.41 6.77
N GLU A 126 -2.19 12.15 6.54
CA GLU A 126 -3.48 11.93 7.22
C GLU A 126 -4.38 10.89 6.48
N LEU A 127 -3.83 10.12 5.57
CA LEU A 127 -4.55 9.07 4.87
C LEU A 127 -4.91 7.94 5.84
N SER A 128 -6.10 7.36 5.67
CA SER A 128 -6.54 6.20 6.45
C SER A 128 -6.86 5.03 5.55
N THR A 129 -6.39 3.86 5.92
CA THR A 129 -6.60 2.61 5.19
C THR A 129 -8.01 2.02 5.40
N LEU A 130 -8.77 2.52 6.39
CA LEU A 130 -10.07 1.95 6.78
C LEU A 130 -11.06 1.79 5.62
N TYR A 131 -11.18 2.82 4.75
CA TYR A 131 -12.08 2.75 3.60
C TYR A 131 -11.61 1.70 2.59
N HIS A 132 -10.32 1.64 2.34
CA HIS A 132 -9.67 0.66 1.47
C HIS A 132 -9.96 -0.76 1.94
N ASP A 133 -9.64 -1.06 3.19
CA ASP A 133 -9.82 -2.39 3.79
C ASP A 133 -11.28 -2.84 3.77
N LYS A 134 -12.19 -1.98 4.22
CA LYS A 134 -13.62 -2.33 4.26
C LYS A 134 -14.23 -2.52 2.87
N THR A 135 -13.73 -1.81 1.87
CA THR A 135 -14.17 -1.97 0.48
C THR A 135 -13.67 -3.30 -0.09
N LEU A 136 -12.40 -3.63 0.11
CA LEU A 136 -11.83 -4.90 -0.35
C LEU A 136 -12.44 -6.09 0.38
N GLU A 137 -12.56 -6.03 1.71
CA GLU A 137 -13.21 -7.07 2.53
C GLU A 137 -14.63 -7.37 2.01
N SER A 138 -15.43 -6.32 1.79
CA SER A 138 -16.79 -6.48 1.25
C SER A 138 -16.78 -7.05 -0.16
N MET A 139 -15.93 -6.54 -1.03
CA MET A 139 -15.86 -6.96 -2.43
C MET A 139 -15.46 -8.43 -2.58
N LEU A 140 -14.42 -8.86 -1.85
CA LEU A 140 -13.93 -10.23 -1.86
C LEU A 140 -14.91 -11.19 -1.20
N GLY A 141 -15.58 -10.74 -0.10
CA GLY A 141 -16.65 -11.48 0.54
C GLY A 141 -17.86 -11.71 -0.38
N ASP A 142 -18.25 -10.69 -1.15
CA ASP A 142 -19.33 -10.81 -2.15
C ASP A 142 -18.96 -11.77 -3.30
N MET A 143 -17.66 -11.94 -3.60
CA MET A 143 -17.17 -12.94 -4.55
C MET A 143 -17.19 -14.37 -3.97
N GLY A 144 -17.46 -14.55 -2.68
CA GLY A 144 -17.57 -15.85 -1.99
C GLY A 144 -16.29 -16.32 -1.33
N TYR A 145 -15.29 -15.44 -1.17
CA TYR A 145 -14.09 -15.70 -0.38
C TYR A 145 -14.32 -15.44 1.12
N ASP A 146 -13.41 -15.96 1.95
CA ASP A 146 -13.21 -15.56 3.35
C ASP A 146 -11.95 -14.71 3.42
N PRO A 147 -12.07 -13.37 3.20
CA PRO A 147 -10.93 -12.48 3.05
C PRO A 147 -10.36 -12.03 4.40
N GLU A 148 -9.04 -11.90 4.47
CA GLU A 148 -8.33 -11.31 5.60
C GLU A 148 -7.20 -10.41 5.13
N PRO A 149 -7.04 -9.18 5.70
CA PRO A 149 -5.94 -8.30 5.36
C PRO A 149 -4.63 -8.81 5.96
N ILE A 150 -3.53 -8.61 5.22
CA ILE A 150 -2.17 -8.77 5.71
C ILE A 150 -1.35 -7.52 5.37
N ASN A 151 -0.56 -7.03 6.33
CA ASN A 151 0.36 -5.93 6.06
C ASN A 151 1.37 -6.31 4.96
N GLU A 152 1.64 -5.41 4.01
CA GLU A 152 2.53 -5.68 2.89
C GLU A 152 3.96 -6.04 3.34
N GLY A 153 4.54 -5.31 4.31
CA GLY A 153 5.86 -5.63 4.86
C GLY A 153 5.88 -7.00 5.54
N MET A 154 4.80 -7.36 6.26
CA MET A 154 4.66 -8.69 6.85
C MET A 154 4.49 -9.79 5.78
N ALA A 155 3.80 -9.49 4.68
CA ALA A 155 3.71 -10.42 3.55
C ALA A 155 5.09 -10.69 2.93
N VAL A 156 5.95 -9.66 2.83
CA VAL A 156 7.36 -9.84 2.40
C VAL A 156 8.08 -10.82 3.33
N ILE A 157 7.93 -10.68 4.64
CA ILE A 157 8.54 -11.59 5.63
C ILE A 157 8.02 -13.02 5.45
N TYR A 158 6.72 -13.22 5.27
CA TYR A 158 6.15 -14.54 4.99
C TYR A 158 6.64 -15.15 3.69
N SER A 159 6.93 -14.33 2.69
CA SER A 159 7.45 -14.79 1.41
C SER A 159 8.91 -15.24 1.48
N GLU A 160 9.76 -14.45 2.17
CA GLU A 160 11.21 -14.51 1.99
C GLU A 160 12.00 -14.97 3.23
N LEU A 161 11.40 -14.90 4.41
CA LEU A 161 12.12 -15.16 5.67
C LEU A 161 11.64 -16.41 6.43
N ALA A 162 11.08 -17.40 5.71
CA ALA A 162 10.68 -18.66 6.33
C ALA A 162 11.88 -19.39 6.99
N ASP A 163 13.04 -19.42 6.35
CA ASP A 163 14.27 -20.02 6.87
C ASP A 163 14.87 -19.27 8.08
N ASN A 164 14.50 -17.99 8.23
CA ASN A 164 14.85 -17.14 9.37
C ASN A 164 13.75 -17.15 10.47
N ASN A 165 12.88 -18.16 10.49
CA ASN A 165 11.73 -18.24 11.39
C ASN A 165 10.83 -16.99 11.35
N PHE A 166 10.68 -16.37 10.19
CA PHE A 166 9.91 -15.14 9.99
C PHE A 166 10.41 -13.99 10.88
N THR A 167 11.72 -13.94 11.12
CA THR A 167 12.42 -12.88 11.85
C THR A 167 13.22 -12.05 10.86
N GLY A 168 13.01 -10.73 10.84
CA GLY A 168 13.71 -9.80 9.96
C GLY A 168 12.90 -8.57 9.61
N LEU A 169 13.50 -7.69 8.81
CA LEU A 169 12.89 -6.47 8.30
C LEU A 169 12.44 -6.70 6.85
N GLY A 170 11.13 -6.62 6.61
CA GLY A 170 10.54 -6.68 5.28
C GLY A 170 10.11 -5.29 4.81
N ILE A 171 10.55 -4.87 3.63
CA ILE A 171 10.20 -3.58 3.04
C ILE A 171 9.65 -3.79 1.63
N SER A 172 8.42 -3.32 1.39
CA SER A 172 7.79 -3.27 0.07
C SER A 172 7.84 -1.83 -0.47
N PHE A 173 8.70 -1.59 -1.46
CA PHE A 173 8.77 -0.32 -2.17
C PHE A 173 7.77 -0.33 -3.34
N GLY A 174 6.52 0.04 -3.04
CA GLY A 174 5.44 0.12 -4.02
C GLY A 174 5.47 1.37 -4.89
N ALA A 175 4.52 1.49 -5.80
CA ALA A 175 4.34 2.71 -6.58
C ALA A 175 3.78 3.85 -5.73
N GLY A 176 2.72 3.58 -4.95
CA GLY A 176 2.02 4.58 -4.16
C GLY A 176 2.55 4.79 -2.75
N MET A 177 3.07 3.73 -2.12
CA MET A 177 3.57 3.71 -0.74
C MET A 177 4.80 2.82 -0.60
N THR A 178 5.58 3.07 0.46
CA THR A 178 6.56 2.12 0.98
C THR A 178 6.03 1.56 2.30
N ASN A 179 6.02 0.23 2.42
CA ASN A 179 5.49 -0.49 3.57
C ASN A 179 6.61 -1.23 4.29
N ILE A 180 6.72 -1.02 5.60
CA ILE A 180 7.81 -1.51 6.44
C ILE A 180 7.24 -2.37 7.56
N CYS A 181 7.88 -3.52 7.82
CA CYS A 181 7.58 -4.37 8.97
C CYS A 181 8.86 -5.01 9.50
N LEU A 182 9.14 -4.83 10.79
CA LEU A 182 10.09 -5.63 11.54
C LEU A 182 9.32 -6.70 12.29
N SER A 183 9.69 -7.96 12.11
CA SER A 183 9.05 -9.10 12.77
C SER A 183 10.06 -9.93 13.53
N TYR A 184 9.61 -10.51 14.66
CA TYR A 184 10.35 -11.48 15.45
C TYR A 184 9.48 -12.72 15.67
N TYR A 185 9.89 -13.86 15.09
CA TYR A 185 9.13 -15.13 15.08
C TYR A 185 7.68 -14.96 14.62
N ALA A 186 7.49 -14.30 13.46
CA ALA A 186 6.19 -13.99 12.87
C ALA A 186 5.30 -13.04 13.71
N VAL A 187 5.85 -12.39 14.73
CA VAL A 187 5.15 -11.35 15.50
C VAL A 187 5.69 -9.99 15.06
N PRO A 188 4.85 -9.10 14.51
CA PRO A 188 5.31 -7.77 14.14
C PRO A 188 5.69 -6.97 15.41
N VAL A 189 6.91 -6.46 15.42
CA VAL A 189 7.48 -5.59 16.48
C VAL A 189 7.26 -4.13 16.09
N MET A 190 7.50 -3.81 14.81
CA MET A 190 7.30 -2.49 14.25
C MET A 190 6.60 -2.64 12.90
N GLN A 191 5.62 -1.78 12.61
CA GLN A 191 4.87 -1.83 11.37
C GLN A 191 4.31 -0.46 11.04
N PHE A 192 4.70 0.11 9.90
CA PHE A 192 4.19 1.39 9.41
C PHE A 192 4.31 1.50 7.89
N SER A 193 3.68 2.53 7.32
CA SER A 193 3.81 2.88 5.92
C SER A 193 4.23 4.33 5.74
N ILE A 194 4.78 4.65 4.58
CA ILE A 194 5.17 5.99 4.15
C ILE A 194 4.44 6.28 2.84
N ALA A 195 3.77 7.43 2.74
CA ALA A 195 3.04 7.85 1.55
C ALA A 195 3.96 8.32 0.40
N ARG A 196 5.15 7.71 0.30
CA ARG A 196 6.12 7.88 -0.78
C ARG A 196 6.48 6.54 -1.37
N GLY A 197 6.57 6.50 -2.70
CA GLY A 197 6.97 5.33 -3.47
C GLY A 197 7.40 5.75 -4.87
N GLY A 198 7.30 4.87 -5.85
CA GLY A 198 7.70 5.13 -7.22
C GLY A 198 7.02 6.33 -7.87
N ASP A 199 5.74 6.54 -7.58
CA ASP A 199 4.98 7.69 -8.10
C ASP A 199 5.50 9.01 -7.55
N TRP A 200 5.96 9.03 -6.29
CA TRP A 200 6.59 10.21 -5.71
C TRP A 200 7.90 10.54 -6.42
N ILE A 201 8.76 9.54 -6.67
CA ILE A 201 10.01 9.70 -7.43
C ILE A 201 9.71 10.27 -8.83
N ASP A 202 8.74 9.67 -9.55
CA ASP A 202 8.37 10.09 -10.90
C ASP A 202 7.90 11.54 -10.94
N ASN A 203 7.03 11.91 -10.01
CA ASN A 203 6.49 13.27 -9.92
C ASN A 203 7.56 14.30 -9.58
N GLN A 204 8.46 14.01 -8.62
CA GLN A 204 9.56 14.91 -8.27
C GLN A 204 10.55 15.09 -9.44
N THR A 205 10.90 13.99 -10.10
CA THR A 205 11.76 14.00 -11.28
C THR A 205 11.13 14.77 -12.43
N ALA A 206 9.84 14.56 -12.70
CA ALA A 206 9.10 15.29 -13.73
C ALA A 206 9.10 16.81 -13.47
N GLN A 207 8.85 17.19 -12.22
CA GLN A 207 8.85 18.59 -11.80
C GLN A 207 10.25 19.22 -11.93
N ALA A 208 11.30 18.51 -11.51
CA ALA A 208 12.67 19.01 -11.55
C ALA A 208 13.22 19.16 -12.98
N THR A 209 12.83 18.26 -13.89
CA THR A 209 13.36 18.21 -15.27
C THR A 209 12.43 18.86 -16.30
N GLY A 210 11.19 19.19 -15.94
CA GLY A 210 10.16 19.65 -16.89
C GLY A 210 9.71 18.58 -17.89
N THR A 211 9.94 17.30 -17.57
CA THR A 211 9.54 16.14 -18.38
C THR A 211 8.16 15.65 -17.95
N ALA A 212 7.35 15.13 -18.88
CA ALA A 212 6.06 14.53 -18.53
C ALA A 212 6.26 13.30 -17.64
N VAL A 213 5.38 13.11 -16.62
CA VAL A 213 5.46 12.01 -15.64
C VAL A 213 5.49 10.65 -16.33
N ASP A 214 4.60 10.40 -17.30
CA ASP A 214 4.54 9.12 -18.02
C ASP A 214 5.86 8.79 -18.74
N LYS A 215 6.57 9.82 -19.23
CA LYS A 215 7.88 9.63 -19.86
C LYS A 215 8.97 9.32 -18.82
N VAL A 216 8.90 9.92 -17.63
CA VAL A 216 9.81 9.60 -16.51
C VAL A 216 9.57 8.15 -16.07
N THR A 217 8.31 7.75 -15.87
CA THR A 217 7.94 6.38 -15.53
C THR A 217 8.47 5.39 -16.56
N SER A 218 8.31 5.69 -17.85
CA SER A 218 8.81 4.84 -18.93
C SER A 218 10.34 4.68 -18.88
N ILE A 219 11.09 5.76 -18.67
CA ILE A 219 12.55 5.71 -18.54
C ILE A 219 12.94 4.84 -17.32
N LYS A 220 12.25 5.00 -16.19
CA LYS A 220 12.51 4.22 -14.99
C LYS A 220 12.22 2.73 -15.18
N GLU A 221 11.14 2.38 -15.91
CA GLU A 221 10.75 0.98 -16.18
C GLU A 221 11.57 0.33 -17.31
N ASP A 222 12.17 1.11 -18.21
CA ASP A 222 12.90 0.63 -19.42
C ASP A 222 14.40 0.35 -19.18
N GLY A 223 14.79 -0.07 -17.97
CA GLY A 223 16.17 -0.48 -17.66
C GLY A 223 17.03 0.65 -17.13
N PHE A 224 16.44 1.55 -16.35
CA PHE A 224 17.18 2.53 -15.55
C PHE A 224 18.05 1.82 -14.51
N GLU A 225 19.32 2.23 -14.43
CA GLU A 225 20.30 1.74 -13.47
C GLU A 225 20.62 2.85 -12.44
N LEU A 226 20.62 2.50 -11.16
CA LEU A 226 21.06 3.38 -10.10
C LEU A 226 22.59 3.38 -10.04
N ASP A 227 23.18 4.49 -10.50
CA ASP A 227 24.63 4.67 -10.49
C ASP A 227 25.01 5.68 -9.40
N PHE A 228 25.98 5.32 -8.54
CA PHE A 228 26.57 6.20 -7.51
C PHE A 228 27.30 7.42 -8.12
N ARG A 229 27.26 7.61 -9.42
CA ARG A 229 27.88 8.75 -10.09
C ARG A 229 26.99 9.98 -10.02
N THR A 230 27.45 10.99 -9.32
CA THR A 230 26.76 12.26 -9.06
C THR A 230 26.72 13.24 -10.24
N ASP A 231 27.33 12.90 -11.37
CA ASP A 231 27.44 13.79 -12.55
C ASP A 231 26.48 13.44 -13.70
N VAL A 232 25.54 12.54 -13.47
CA VAL A 232 24.49 12.21 -14.43
C VAL A 232 23.45 13.33 -14.47
N GLY A 233 23.40 14.07 -15.56
CA GLY A 233 22.43 15.12 -15.80
C GLY A 233 21.11 14.58 -16.39
N GLY A 234 20.09 15.45 -16.44
CA GLY A 234 18.80 15.11 -17.07
C GLY A 234 17.89 14.27 -16.20
N VAL A 235 17.05 13.45 -16.84
CA VAL A 235 16.00 12.64 -16.13
C VAL A 235 16.64 11.57 -15.27
N GLU A 236 17.64 10.86 -15.76
CA GLU A 236 18.31 9.77 -15.03
C GLU A 236 19.03 10.27 -13.77
N GLY A 237 19.75 11.42 -13.88
CA GLY A 237 20.37 12.02 -12.70
C GLY A 237 19.36 12.51 -11.67
N ALA A 238 18.23 13.05 -12.11
CA ALA A 238 17.15 13.43 -11.20
C ALA A 238 16.50 12.20 -10.55
N LEU A 239 16.29 11.11 -11.30
CA LEU A 239 15.81 9.83 -10.75
C LEU A 239 16.75 9.34 -9.64
N SER A 240 18.06 9.28 -9.87
CA SER A 240 19.05 8.84 -8.88
C SER A 240 18.95 9.66 -7.58
N ILE A 241 18.90 11.00 -7.69
CA ILE A 241 18.77 11.89 -6.53
C ILE A 241 17.47 11.61 -5.73
N TYR A 242 16.32 11.36 -6.41
CA TYR A 242 15.09 11.10 -5.71
C TYR A 242 14.99 9.67 -5.17
N TYR A 243 15.70 8.71 -5.74
CA TYR A 243 15.89 7.40 -5.14
C TYR A 243 16.69 7.50 -3.83
N GLU A 244 17.86 8.17 -3.85
CA GLU A 244 18.65 8.43 -2.63
C GLU A 244 17.78 9.09 -1.54
N ASN A 245 17.05 10.15 -1.91
CA ASN A 245 16.18 10.87 -0.98
C ASN A 245 15.05 10.00 -0.40
N LEU A 246 14.49 9.07 -1.20
CA LEU A 246 13.51 8.11 -0.70
C LEU A 246 14.14 7.14 0.30
N LEU A 247 15.33 6.62 0.02
CA LEU A 247 16.02 5.67 0.89
C LEU A 247 16.42 6.31 2.22
N ASP A 248 17.01 7.52 2.19
CA ASP A 248 17.29 8.31 3.40
C ASP A 248 16.03 8.48 4.24
N TYR A 249 14.94 8.89 3.60
CA TYR A 249 13.68 9.12 4.30
C TYR A 249 13.09 7.84 4.91
N VAL A 250 13.21 6.70 4.23
CA VAL A 250 12.77 5.40 4.76
C VAL A 250 13.59 5.02 5.98
N ILE A 251 14.91 5.12 5.91
CA ILE A 251 15.83 4.75 7.01
C ILE A 251 15.63 5.67 8.21
N GLU A 252 15.56 6.99 8.02
CA GLU A 252 15.26 7.96 9.10
C GLU A 252 13.93 7.66 9.80
N ASN A 253 12.93 7.16 9.07
CA ASN A 253 11.66 6.78 9.68
C ASN A 253 11.76 5.44 10.40
N ILE A 254 12.52 4.47 9.92
CA ILE A 254 12.81 3.23 10.67
C ILE A 254 13.48 3.56 12.00
N GLU A 255 14.51 4.43 12.00
CA GLU A 255 15.20 4.88 13.23
C GLU A 255 14.24 5.50 14.25
N ARG A 256 13.25 6.26 13.77
CA ARG A 256 12.32 6.97 14.63
C ARG A 256 11.19 6.10 15.18
N GLU A 257 10.72 5.13 14.39
CA GLU A 257 9.56 4.29 14.75
C GLU A 257 9.94 3.02 15.49
N VAL A 258 11.23 2.68 15.53
CA VAL A 258 11.73 1.56 16.35
C VAL A 258 11.81 1.99 17.81
N ASP A 259 11.08 1.29 18.67
CA ASP A 259 11.24 1.44 20.13
C ASP A 259 12.37 0.51 20.60
N GLU A 260 13.44 1.10 21.15
CA GLU A 260 14.59 0.35 21.65
C GLU A 260 14.20 -0.63 22.78
N GLU A 261 13.11 -0.36 23.52
CA GLU A 261 12.62 -1.24 24.57
C GLU A 261 11.99 -2.54 24.01
N ASP A 262 11.51 -2.50 22.77
CA ASP A 262 10.91 -3.65 22.08
C ASP A 262 11.94 -4.50 21.31
N ILE A 263 13.20 -4.06 21.22
CA ILE A 263 14.27 -4.75 20.50
C ILE A 263 15.14 -5.54 21.48
N GLU A 264 15.32 -6.84 21.19
CA GLU A 264 16.24 -7.68 21.94
C GLU A 264 17.69 -7.20 21.75
N GLU A 265 18.43 -7.02 22.85
CA GLU A 265 19.83 -6.56 22.82
C GLU A 265 20.69 -7.52 21.97
N GLY A 266 21.31 -6.95 20.92
CA GLY A 266 22.13 -7.72 19.97
C GLY A 266 21.32 -8.45 18.91
N LEU A 267 20.07 -8.06 18.67
CA LEU A 267 19.26 -8.57 17.56
C LEU A 267 19.99 -8.33 16.24
N ASP A 268 20.19 -9.40 15.47
CA ASP A 268 20.85 -9.43 14.17
C ASP A 268 19.91 -10.04 13.13
N VAL A 269 19.45 -9.23 12.18
CA VAL A 269 18.35 -9.59 11.28
C VAL A 269 18.69 -9.39 9.81
N PRO A 270 18.14 -10.22 8.92
CA PRO A 270 18.14 -9.93 7.49
C PRO A 270 17.14 -8.81 7.16
N VAL A 271 17.48 -8.02 6.15
CA VAL A 271 16.60 -7.04 5.52
C VAL A 271 16.24 -7.54 4.12
N VAL A 272 14.95 -7.56 3.81
CA VAL A 272 14.46 -7.91 2.47
C VAL A 272 13.77 -6.70 1.86
N VAL A 273 14.27 -6.26 0.70
CA VAL A 273 13.68 -5.19 -0.10
C VAL A 273 12.99 -5.76 -1.33
N THR A 274 11.78 -5.27 -1.60
CA THR A 274 10.93 -5.76 -2.71
C THR A 274 9.99 -4.66 -3.22
N GLY A 275 9.15 -4.96 -4.21
CA GLY A 275 8.23 -4.02 -4.85
C GLY A 275 8.81 -3.44 -6.12
N GLY A 276 7.94 -2.91 -7.00
CA GLY A 276 8.36 -2.42 -8.32
C GLY A 276 9.39 -1.30 -8.29
N THR A 277 9.37 -0.49 -7.24
CA THR A 277 10.32 0.63 -7.08
C THR A 277 11.74 0.15 -6.72
N SER A 278 11.90 -1.05 -6.16
CA SER A 278 13.22 -1.64 -5.89
C SER A 278 13.82 -2.42 -7.07
N SER A 279 13.18 -2.38 -8.25
CA SER A 279 13.62 -3.14 -9.43
C SER A 279 14.86 -2.61 -10.16
N PRO A 280 15.21 -1.31 -10.16
CA PRO A 280 16.41 -0.84 -10.82
C PRO A 280 17.67 -1.54 -10.33
N GLU A 281 18.56 -1.89 -11.26
CA GLU A 281 19.89 -2.39 -10.92
C GLU A 281 20.65 -1.36 -10.07
N GLY A 282 21.37 -1.83 -9.04
CA GLY A 282 22.04 -0.96 -8.07
C GLY A 282 21.21 -0.57 -6.86
N PHE A 283 19.90 -0.90 -6.81
CA PHE A 283 19.03 -0.52 -5.68
C PHE A 283 19.48 -1.15 -4.35
N GLU A 284 19.82 -2.43 -4.34
CA GLU A 284 20.30 -3.15 -3.15
C GLU A 284 21.56 -2.50 -2.59
N GLN A 285 22.54 -2.27 -3.45
CA GLN A 285 23.82 -1.65 -3.07
C GLN A 285 23.64 -0.21 -2.56
N LEU A 286 22.71 0.54 -3.17
CA LEU A 286 22.39 1.88 -2.73
C LEU A 286 21.72 1.85 -1.35
N PHE A 287 20.78 0.92 -1.12
CA PHE A 287 20.12 0.75 0.16
C PHE A 287 21.12 0.33 1.25
N GLU A 288 21.99 -0.64 0.98
CA GLU A 288 23.08 -1.04 1.89
C GLU A 288 23.95 0.13 2.30
N HIS A 289 24.36 0.97 1.33
CA HIS A 289 25.20 2.13 1.58
C HIS A 289 24.54 3.13 2.53
N HIS A 290 23.27 3.47 2.32
CA HIS A 290 22.53 4.37 3.20
C HIS A 290 22.29 3.74 4.60
N LEU A 291 22.14 2.41 4.66
CA LEU A 291 21.95 1.69 5.91
C LEU A 291 23.23 1.66 6.77
N GLU A 292 24.42 1.59 6.17
CA GLU A 292 25.72 1.63 6.88
C GLU A 292 25.90 2.91 7.70
N ASP A 293 25.36 4.04 7.25
CA ASP A 293 25.45 5.34 7.93
C ASP A 293 24.32 5.55 8.96
N SER A 294 23.40 4.57 9.10
CA SER A 294 22.22 4.67 9.97
C SER A 294 22.54 4.36 11.45
N THR A 295 21.63 4.80 12.33
CA THR A 295 21.72 4.57 13.79
C THR A 295 20.61 3.65 14.30
N ILE A 296 20.11 2.74 13.43
CA ILE A 296 19.08 1.77 13.83
C ILE A 296 19.56 0.91 15.01
N PRO A 297 18.68 0.59 15.99
CA PRO A 297 19.09 -0.07 17.25
C PRO A 297 19.26 -1.60 17.15
N PHE A 298 19.39 -2.15 15.94
CA PHE A 298 19.65 -3.57 15.68
C PHE A 298 20.71 -3.74 14.59
N SER A 299 21.36 -4.90 14.57
CA SER A 299 22.34 -5.22 13.52
C SER A 299 21.65 -5.80 12.30
N VAL A 300 22.16 -5.46 11.12
CA VAL A 300 21.73 -6.05 9.84
C VAL A 300 22.83 -7.00 9.35
N ASN A 301 22.50 -8.28 9.19
CA ASN A 301 23.47 -9.29 8.75
C ASN A 301 23.51 -9.46 7.23
N GLU A 302 22.47 -9.12 6.53
CA GLU A 302 22.40 -9.08 5.06
C GLU A 302 21.25 -8.18 4.59
N VAL A 303 21.42 -7.56 3.43
CA VAL A 303 20.35 -6.95 2.64
C VAL A 303 20.14 -7.83 1.41
N ARG A 304 18.89 -8.12 1.07
CA ARG A 304 18.54 -8.91 -0.11
C ARG A 304 17.48 -8.20 -0.94
N SER A 305 17.74 -8.04 -2.22
CA SER A 305 16.68 -7.79 -3.20
C SER A 305 16.16 -9.13 -3.76
N ILE A 306 14.97 -9.11 -4.33
CA ILE A 306 14.29 -10.31 -4.81
C ILE A 306 14.32 -10.32 -6.34
N GLU A 307 14.67 -11.46 -6.94
CA GLU A 307 14.72 -11.64 -8.40
C GLU A 307 13.41 -11.21 -9.11
N ARG A 308 12.27 -11.42 -8.43
CA ARG A 308 10.95 -11.03 -8.92
C ARG A 308 10.21 -10.21 -7.87
N PRO A 309 10.57 -8.94 -7.68
CA PRO A 309 10.10 -8.13 -6.57
C PRO A 309 8.58 -7.90 -6.58
N LEU A 310 7.93 -7.91 -7.74
CA LEU A 310 6.49 -7.75 -7.88
C LEU A 310 5.66 -8.92 -7.31
N TYR A 311 6.27 -10.11 -7.13
CA TYR A 311 5.52 -11.31 -6.72
C TYR A 311 5.57 -11.60 -5.22
N SER A 312 6.46 -10.97 -4.48
CA SER A 312 6.71 -11.26 -3.06
C SER A 312 5.47 -11.08 -2.20
N VAL A 313 4.76 -9.96 -2.32
CA VAL A 313 3.60 -9.64 -1.48
C VAL A 313 2.47 -10.63 -1.73
N ALA A 314 2.14 -10.94 -2.99
CA ALA A 314 1.11 -11.94 -3.32
C ALA A 314 1.50 -13.35 -2.84
N ARG A 315 2.78 -13.72 -2.98
CA ARG A 315 3.31 -15.00 -2.48
C ARG A 315 3.23 -15.09 -0.96
N GLY A 316 3.65 -14.04 -0.25
CA GLY A 316 3.59 -14.00 1.21
C GLY A 316 2.15 -14.05 1.72
N SER A 317 1.22 -13.36 1.07
CA SER A 317 -0.21 -13.45 1.36
C SER A 317 -0.73 -14.89 1.18
N LEU A 318 -0.29 -15.62 0.15
CA LEU A 318 -0.62 -17.03 -0.04
C LEU A 318 -0.02 -17.91 1.09
N VAL A 319 1.23 -17.67 1.49
CA VAL A 319 1.89 -18.42 2.57
C VAL A 319 1.13 -18.23 3.89
N ALA A 320 0.76 -17.00 4.22
CA ALA A 320 -0.03 -16.68 5.40
C ALA A 320 -1.40 -17.40 5.39
N ALA A 321 -2.12 -17.32 4.27
CA ALA A 321 -3.42 -17.98 4.12
C ALA A 321 -3.34 -19.51 4.28
N ARG A 322 -2.29 -20.13 3.76
CA ARG A 322 -2.05 -21.58 3.90
C ARG A 322 -1.69 -21.98 5.32
N SER A 323 -0.82 -21.22 5.98
CA SER A 323 -0.40 -21.49 7.36
C SER A 323 -1.61 -21.48 8.30
N GLU A 324 -2.58 -20.60 8.06
CA GLU A 324 -3.80 -20.56 8.84
C GLU A 324 -4.74 -21.73 8.52
N GLU A 325 -4.92 -22.11 7.25
CA GLU A 325 -5.69 -23.33 6.89
C GLU A 325 -5.13 -24.60 7.56
N GLU A 326 -3.82 -24.77 7.59
CA GLU A 326 -3.15 -25.91 8.21
C GLU A 326 -3.35 -25.92 9.73
N SER A 327 -3.25 -24.76 10.38
CA SER A 327 -3.48 -24.60 11.82
C SER A 327 -4.93 -24.93 12.22
N ASN A 328 -5.90 -24.54 11.39
CA ASN A 328 -7.32 -24.82 11.60
C ASN A 328 -7.70 -26.25 11.21
N GLY A 329 -7.05 -26.86 10.22
CA GLY A 329 -7.28 -28.25 9.79
C GLY A 329 -6.74 -29.31 10.76
N GLY A 330 -5.66 -29.00 11.49
CA GLY A 330 -5.03 -29.92 12.47
C GLY A 330 -5.82 -30.14 13.77
N SER A 331 -6.86 -29.36 14.05
CA SER A 331 -7.67 -29.44 15.28
C SER A 331 -8.96 -30.27 15.14
N GLY A 332 -9.12 -31.04 14.06
CA GLY A 332 -10.36 -31.79 13.71
C GLY A 332 -10.60 -33.10 14.45
N SER A 333 -9.96 -33.43 15.60
CA SER A 333 -10.32 -34.58 16.43
C SER A 333 -10.30 -34.29 17.93
N GLY A 334 -10.87 -33.19 18.33
CA GLY A 334 -11.11 -32.87 19.74
C GLY A 334 -12.31 -31.94 19.89
N SER A 335 -13.42 -32.46 20.41
CA SER A 335 -14.65 -31.69 20.64
C SER A 335 -14.37 -30.38 21.40
N ARG A 336 -14.34 -29.26 20.72
CA ARG A 336 -14.34 -27.94 21.37
C ARG A 336 -15.72 -27.62 21.90
N LYS A 337 -15.91 -27.82 23.23
CA LYS A 337 -16.95 -27.14 23.98
C LYS A 337 -16.65 -25.64 23.95
N SER A 338 -17.52 -24.89 23.30
CA SER A 338 -17.49 -23.44 23.28
C SER A 338 -17.52 -22.85 24.69
N SER A 339 -16.43 -22.37 25.21
CA SER A 339 -16.38 -21.51 26.38
C SER A 339 -16.50 -20.06 25.95
N LYS A 340 -17.73 -19.55 25.87
CA LYS A 340 -17.97 -18.11 25.77
C LYS A 340 -17.48 -17.45 27.07
N SER A 341 -16.30 -16.89 27.10
CA SER A 341 -15.87 -16.02 28.17
C SER A 341 -16.55 -14.66 28.03
N LYS A 342 -17.64 -14.48 28.77
CA LYS A 342 -18.20 -13.15 29.01
C LYS A 342 -17.30 -12.42 30.01
N SER A 343 -16.51 -11.48 29.56
CA SER A 343 -15.86 -10.52 30.43
C SER A 343 -16.91 -9.56 31.00
N LYS A 344 -17.35 -9.83 32.24
CA LYS A 344 -18.10 -8.87 33.04
C LYS A 344 -17.09 -7.95 33.73
N SER A 345 -17.04 -6.70 33.30
CA SER A 345 -16.44 -5.62 34.06
C SER A 345 -17.29 -5.39 35.33
N LYS A 346 -16.74 -5.73 36.49
CA LYS A 346 -17.29 -5.33 37.79
C LYS A 346 -16.73 -3.95 38.14
N ALA A 347 -17.57 -2.93 38.01
CA ALA A 347 -17.38 -1.69 38.75
C ALA A 347 -17.58 -1.97 40.25
N ASN A 348 -16.57 -1.62 41.05
CA ASN A 348 -16.70 -1.62 42.49
C ASN A 348 -16.57 -0.19 43.00
N SER A 349 -17.72 0.37 43.38
CA SER A 349 -17.85 1.62 44.11
C SER A 349 -17.65 1.38 45.60
N LYS A 350 -16.82 2.14 46.26
CA LYS A 350 -17.08 2.75 47.61
C LYS A 350 -15.77 3.36 48.17
N SER A 351 -15.73 4.67 48.29
CA SER A 351 -15.70 5.22 49.67
C SER A 351 -15.94 6.74 49.64
N LYS A 352 -16.76 7.14 50.58
CA LYS A 352 -17.18 8.51 50.90
C LYS A 352 -15.99 9.26 51.57
N SER A 353 -15.82 10.54 51.26
CA SER A 353 -15.63 11.53 52.32
C SER A 353 -16.13 12.92 51.87
N LYS A 354 -16.88 13.52 52.74
CA LYS A 354 -17.48 14.85 52.64
C LYS A 354 -16.41 15.91 52.96
N SER A 355 -16.42 17.03 52.24
CA SER A 355 -16.26 18.34 52.90
C SER A 355 -16.93 19.41 52.05
N LYS A 356 -17.73 20.21 52.74
CA LYS A 356 -18.44 21.41 52.25
C LYS A 356 -17.47 22.59 52.28
N SER A 357 -17.53 23.47 51.30
CA SER A 357 -17.56 24.91 51.60
C SER A 357 -18.17 25.69 50.41
N LYS A 358 -19.07 26.56 50.80
CA LYS A 358 -19.76 27.56 49.99
C LYS A 358 -18.84 28.76 49.75
N SER A 359 -18.90 29.36 48.57
CA SER A 359 -19.09 30.83 48.51
C SER A 359 -19.59 31.27 47.15
N LYS A 360 -20.58 32.11 47.23
CA LYS A 360 -21.23 32.90 46.17
C LYS A 360 -20.33 34.09 45.84
N SER A 361 -20.32 34.52 44.57
CA SER A 361 -20.57 35.95 44.27
C SER A 361 -20.89 36.12 42.78
N LYS A 362 -21.94 36.85 42.58
CA LYS A 362 -22.48 37.46 41.35
C LYS A 362 -21.61 38.67 40.99
N SER A 363 -21.43 38.97 39.73
CA SER A 363 -21.73 40.31 39.20
C SER A 363 -21.85 40.30 37.68
N LYS A 364 -22.92 40.94 37.27
CA LYS A 364 -23.27 41.39 35.91
C LYS A 364 -22.47 42.66 35.57
N SER A 365 -22.15 42.85 34.31
CA SER A 365 -22.44 44.14 33.65
C SER A 365 -22.33 44.01 32.13
N LYS A 366 -23.31 44.62 31.52
CA LYS A 366 -23.59 44.95 30.12
C LYS A 366 -22.83 46.21 29.70
N SER A 367 -22.50 46.34 28.40
CA SER A 367 -22.78 47.47 27.49
C SER A 367 -22.03 47.22 26.19
N LYS A 368 -22.64 47.09 25.05
CA LYS A 368 -23.29 47.98 24.08
C LYS A 368 -22.41 49.20 23.67
N SER A 369 -21.97 49.23 22.40
CA SER A 369 -22.53 50.03 21.28
C SER A 369 -21.44 50.24 20.23
N LYS A 370 -21.71 49.96 18.97
CA LYS A 370 -22.05 50.84 17.85
C LYS A 370 -20.89 51.83 17.50
N SER A 371 -20.41 51.98 16.33
CA SER A 371 -20.97 52.14 15.00
C SER A 371 -19.91 52.70 14.04
N LYS A 372 -20.07 52.36 12.77
CA LYS A 372 -20.02 53.21 11.57
C LYS A 372 -18.64 53.75 11.11
N LYS A 373 -18.30 53.46 9.91
CA LYS A 373 -18.66 53.92 8.57
C LYS A 373 -17.52 54.67 7.86
N GLU A 374 -17.31 54.31 6.62
CA GLU A 374 -16.97 55.14 5.45
C GLU A 374 -15.56 55.71 5.37
N ALA A 375 -14.91 55.81 4.27
CA ALA A 375 -15.19 55.56 2.86
C ALA A 375 -13.94 55.96 2.07
N GLU A 376 -13.79 55.42 0.87
CA GLU A 376 -13.30 56.08 -0.35
C GLU A 376 -11.90 56.74 -0.30
N ALA A 377 -11.09 56.74 -1.28
CA ALA A 377 -11.10 56.42 -2.69
C ALA A 377 -9.74 56.86 -3.26
N SER A 378 -9.43 56.29 -4.41
CA SER A 378 -8.66 56.88 -5.51
C SER A 378 -7.18 57.20 -5.22
N SER A 379 -6.27 57.03 -6.07
CA SER A 379 -6.17 56.92 -7.53
C SER A 379 -4.70 56.86 -7.92
N GLU A 380 -4.48 56.11 -9.00
CA GLU A 380 -3.62 56.44 -10.12
C GLU A 380 -2.10 56.64 -9.97
N SER A 381 -1.47 55.89 -10.85
CA SER A 381 -0.37 56.20 -11.74
C SER A 381 1.06 56.18 -11.18
N ASN A 382 1.82 55.21 -11.54
CA ASN A 382 2.74 55.23 -12.69
C ASN A 382 3.18 53.84 -13.02
#